data_75466c5c9abb341f71a245c9828f4f0f
#
_entry.id   75466c5c9abb341f71a245c9828f4f0f
#
_cell.length_a   1.000
_cell.length_b   1.000
_cell.length_c   1.000
_cell.angle_alpha   90.00
_cell.angle_beta   90.00
_cell.angle_gamma   90.00
#
_symmetry.space_group_name_H-M   'P 1'
#
loop_
_entity.id
_entity.type
_entity.pdbx_description
1 polymer ?
#
loop_
_entity_poly.entity_id
_entity_poly.type
_entity_poly.pdbx_seq_one_letter_code
_entity_poly.pdbx_strand_id
1 'polypeptide(L)'
;MSKSILKINNLNVTFPLFGGILQREVASVHAVKNLSIDIKEGKTIGIVGESGSGKSTLGKAILNVLKLTAPDVRINGEVLLKENDTYVDILSLSKKELLKYRPQMQMIFQDPFSSLNPRMIVKDIIKEPLDIHTQLSQDQKTEKVNWLLEKVGLSKEQSTRYPHEFSGGQRQRIGIARALATEPKIIIADEPVSALDVSIQAQVINLMMDLQEEFNLTILFIAHDLSVVKHISTDIGVMYLGELVEFGS
;
A
#
# COMPACT_ATOMS: atom_id res chain seq x y z
N MET A 1 -22.32 8.10 11.48
CA MET A 1 -21.85 7.72 10.13
C MET A 1 -20.33 7.90 10.10
N SER A 2 -19.56 6.86 9.80
CA SER A 2 -18.10 7.00 9.68
C SER A 2 -17.77 7.92 8.49
N LYS A 3 -16.92 8.93 8.74
CA LYS A 3 -16.51 9.87 7.69
C LYS A 3 -15.57 9.17 6.70
N SER A 4 -15.67 9.47 5.40
CA SER A 4 -14.71 8.97 4.41
C SER A 4 -13.33 9.57 4.68
N ILE A 5 -12.30 8.73 4.74
CA ILE A 5 -10.89 9.18 4.87
C ILE A 5 -10.25 9.41 3.51
N LEU A 6 -10.68 8.64 2.51
CA LEU A 6 -10.21 8.76 1.14
C LEU A 6 -11.40 8.67 0.18
N LYS A 7 -11.44 9.57 -0.81
CA LYS A 7 -12.41 9.53 -1.91
C LYS A 7 -11.66 9.50 -3.22
N ILE A 8 -12.06 8.61 -4.09
CA ILE A 8 -11.54 8.51 -5.44
C ILE A 8 -12.67 8.86 -6.38
N ASN A 9 -12.46 9.85 -7.25
CA ASN A 9 -13.46 10.34 -8.18
C ASN A 9 -12.96 10.20 -9.62
N ASN A 10 -13.66 9.41 -10.42
CA ASN A 10 -13.42 9.23 -11.85
C ASN A 10 -11.95 8.99 -12.21
N LEU A 11 -11.25 8.17 -11.41
CA LEU A 11 -9.84 7.87 -11.61
C LEU A 11 -9.65 7.08 -12.91
N ASN A 12 -8.77 7.61 -13.77
CA ASN A 12 -8.34 6.98 -15.00
C ASN A 12 -6.82 6.89 -15.02
N VAL A 13 -6.29 5.72 -15.37
CA VAL A 13 -4.85 5.51 -15.53
C VAL A 13 -4.59 4.85 -16.88
N THR A 14 -3.81 5.54 -17.73
CA THR A 14 -3.51 5.10 -19.09
C THR A 14 -2.00 5.06 -19.29
N PHE A 15 -1.49 3.93 -19.76
CA PHE A 15 -0.10 3.75 -20.17
C PHE A 15 -0.01 3.84 -21.68
N PRO A 16 0.65 4.85 -22.25
CA PRO A 16 0.91 4.92 -23.69
C PRO A 16 1.95 3.87 -24.10
N LEU A 17 1.73 3.24 -25.24
CA LEU A 17 2.68 2.31 -25.85
C LEU A 17 3.31 2.99 -27.06
N PHE A 18 4.63 3.12 -27.03
CA PHE A 18 5.40 3.75 -28.09
C PHE A 18 5.99 2.69 -29.03
N GLY A 19 6.03 2.98 -30.32
CA GLY A 19 6.57 2.08 -31.31
C GLY A 19 7.25 2.81 -32.47
N GLY A 20 7.99 2.02 -33.27
CA GLY A 20 8.74 2.52 -34.44
C GLY A 20 10.00 3.32 -34.06
N ILE A 21 10.79 3.68 -35.09
CA ILE A 21 12.06 4.42 -34.93
C ILE A 21 11.85 5.81 -34.33
N LEU A 22 10.67 6.42 -34.56
CA LEU A 22 10.33 7.77 -34.12
C LEU A 22 9.65 7.79 -32.73
N GLN A 23 9.57 6.66 -32.01
CA GLN A 23 8.96 6.59 -30.68
C GLN A 23 7.55 7.25 -30.63
N ARG A 24 6.72 7.00 -31.63
CA ARG A 24 5.35 7.53 -31.66
C ARG A 24 4.42 6.64 -30.87
N GLU A 25 3.41 7.22 -30.22
CA GLU A 25 2.35 6.47 -29.56
C GLU A 25 1.57 5.67 -30.61
N VAL A 26 1.59 4.33 -30.47
CA VAL A 26 0.92 3.39 -31.39
C VAL A 26 -0.32 2.77 -30.77
N ALA A 27 -0.39 2.72 -29.44
CA ALA A 27 -1.53 2.20 -28.68
C ALA A 27 -1.50 2.74 -27.25
N SER A 28 -2.53 2.49 -26.47
CA SER A 28 -2.54 2.76 -25.03
C SER A 28 -3.27 1.66 -24.26
N VAL A 29 -2.82 1.41 -23.02
CA VAL A 29 -3.47 0.47 -22.10
C VAL A 29 -4.17 1.27 -21.02
N HIS A 30 -5.50 1.16 -20.95
CA HIS A 30 -6.32 1.75 -19.90
C HIS A 30 -6.36 0.79 -18.69
N ALA A 31 -5.43 0.98 -17.76
CA ALA A 31 -5.29 0.10 -16.59
C ALA A 31 -6.31 0.37 -15.48
N VAL A 32 -6.82 1.62 -15.38
CA VAL A 32 -7.95 2.00 -14.53
C VAL A 32 -8.86 2.90 -15.34
N LYS A 33 -10.19 2.67 -15.27
CA LYS A 33 -11.19 3.37 -16.05
C LYS A 33 -12.32 3.85 -15.15
N ASN A 34 -12.54 5.17 -15.10
CA ASN A 34 -13.65 5.84 -14.42
C ASN A 34 -13.96 5.28 -13.01
N LEU A 35 -12.93 4.88 -12.28
CA LEU A 35 -13.10 4.28 -10.96
C LEU A 35 -13.43 5.34 -9.92
N SER A 36 -14.55 5.15 -9.23
CA SER A 36 -14.97 5.99 -8.11
C SER A 36 -15.29 5.12 -6.90
N ILE A 37 -14.75 5.46 -5.73
CA ILE A 37 -14.96 4.72 -4.49
C ILE A 37 -14.72 5.63 -3.28
N ASP A 38 -15.57 5.47 -2.26
CA ASP A 38 -15.45 6.13 -0.96
C ASP A 38 -14.94 5.14 0.09
N ILE A 39 -13.77 5.42 0.66
CA ILE A 39 -13.13 4.59 1.68
C ILE A 39 -13.37 5.21 3.06
N LYS A 40 -14.05 4.47 3.93
CA LYS A 40 -14.38 4.90 5.29
C LYS A 40 -13.19 4.68 6.23
N GLU A 41 -13.01 5.60 7.17
CA GLU A 41 -11.96 5.53 8.19
C GLU A 41 -12.10 4.29 9.07
N GLY A 42 -10.97 3.63 9.37
CA GLY A 42 -10.92 2.44 10.22
C GLY A 42 -11.57 1.19 9.60
N LYS A 43 -11.65 1.11 8.27
CA LYS A 43 -12.23 -0.04 7.56
C LYS A 43 -11.21 -0.68 6.63
N THR A 44 -11.36 -1.99 6.44
CA THR A 44 -10.64 -2.72 5.40
C THR A 44 -11.54 -2.90 4.19
N ILE A 45 -11.07 -2.39 3.04
CA ILE A 45 -11.74 -2.59 1.75
C ILE A 45 -10.91 -3.54 0.92
N GLY A 46 -11.52 -4.65 0.51
CA GLY A 46 -10.92 -5.61 -0.37
C GLY A 46 -11.11 -5.25 -1.84
N ILE A 47 -10.07 -5.36 -2.64
CA ILE A 47 -10.15 -5.26 -4.10
C ILE A 47 -9.72 -6.60 -4.70
N VAL A 48 -10.64 -7.27 -5.39
CA VAL A 48 -10.39 -8.55 -6.06
C VAL A 48 -10.53 -8.40 -7.57
N GLY A 49 -9.98 -9.35 -8.30
CA GLY A 49 -10.10 -9.44 -9.76
C GLY A 49 -8.95 -10.25 -10.35
N GLU A 50 -9.06 -10.57 -11.63
CA GLU A 50 -8.05 -11.33 -12.36
C GLU A 50 -6.68 -10.61 -12.39
N SER A 51 -5.62 -11.38 -12.67
CA SER A 51 -4.30 -10.78 -12.94
C SER A 51 -4.40 -9.84 -14.14
N GLY A 52 -3.80 -8.65 -14.03
CA GLY A 52 -3.89 -7.63 -15.07
C GLY A 52 -5.17 -6.78 -15.06
N SER A 53 -6.12 -6.98 -14.12
CA SER A 53 -7.34 -6.16 -14.04
C SER A 53 -7.12 -4.71 -13.57
N GLY A 54 -5.89 -4.32 -13.18
CA GLY A 54 -5.56 -2.95 -12.80
C GLY A 54 -5.42 -2.69 -11.30
N LYS A 55 -5.58 -3.69 -10.43
CA LYS A 55 -5.57 -3.56 -8.95
C LYS A 55 -4.31 -2.90 -8.39
N SER A 56 -3.13 -3.42 -8.74
CA SER A 56 -1.85 -2.85 -8.29
C SER A 56 -1.61 -1.46 -8.87
N THR A 57 -2.12 -1.21 -10.07
CA THR A 57 -2.09 0.13 -10.69
C THR A 57 -2.96 1.11 -9.90
N LEU A 58 -4.16 0.68 -9.48
CA LEU A 58 -5.03 1.46 -8.61
C LEU A 58 -4.30 1.85 -7.31
N GLY A 59 -3.71 0.89 -6.60
CA GLY A 59 -2.97 1.16 -5.36
C GLY A 59 -1.84 2.16 -5.55
N LYS A 60 -1.03 1.98 -6.61
CA LYS A 60 0.07 2.91 -6.93
C LYS A 60 -0.41 4.29 -7.38
N ALA A 61 -1.56 4.37 -8.06
CA ALA A 61 -2.18 5.65 -8.46
C ALA A 61 -2.65 6.43 -7.24
N ILE A 62 -3.32 5.77 -6.29
CA ILE A 62 -3.76 6.38 -5.02
C ILE A 62 -2.58 7.02 -4.28
N LEU A 63 -1.44 6.33 -4.24
CA LEU A 63 -0.22 6.87 -3.61
C LEU A 63 0.50 7.91 -4.48
N ASN A 64 0.05 8.16 -5.70
CA ASN A 64 0.73 9.04 -6.67
C ASN A 64 2.22 8.68 -6.85
N VAL A 65 2.52 7.39 -7.05
CA VAL A 65 3.90 6.88 -7.26
C VAL A 65 4.15 6.37 -8.67
N LEU A 66 3.13 6.22 -9.51
CA LEU A 66 3.26 5.66 -10.86
C LEU A 66 4.24 6.42 -11.73
N LYS A 67 4.23 7.76 -11.67
CA LYS A 67 5.15 8.61 -12.45
C LYS A 67 6.63 8.45 -12.08
N LEU A 68 6.93 7.79 -10.96
CA LEU A 68 8.32 7.47 -10.58
C LEU A 68 8.90 6.32 -11.40
N THR A 69 8.04 5.37 -11.81
CA THR A 69 8.42 4.16 -12.57
C THR A 69 7.98 4.20 -14.03
N ALA A 70 6.95 4.97 -14.33
CA ALA A 70 6.39 5.16 -15.68
C ALA A 70 6.11 6.66 -15.90
N PRO A 71 7.13 7.45 -16.31
CA PRO A 71 7.00 8.93 -16.43
C PRO A 71 5.91 9.38 -17.39
N ASP A 72 5.65 8.59 -18.43
CA ASP A 72 4.66 8.91 -19.49
C ASP A 72 3.22 8.50 -19.12
N VAL A 73 3.01 7.89 -17.94
CA VAL A 73 1.66 7.51 -17.50
C VAL A 73 0.76 8.73 -17.40
N ARG A 74 -0.46 8.61 -17.92
CA ARG A 74 -1.49 9.63 -17.81
C ARG A 74 -2.46 9.23 -16.71
N ILE A 75 -2.61 10.12 -15.73
CA ILE A 75 -3.51 9.93 -14.59
C ILE A 75 -4.47 11.11 -14.58
N ASN A 76 -5.77 10.83 -14.63
CA ASN A 76 -6.84 11.81 -14.55
C ASN A 76 -7.85 11.40 -13.48
N GLY A 77 -8.62 12.35 -12.98
CA GLY A 77 -9.53 12.17 -11.85
C GLY A 77 -8.95 12.76 -10.59
N GLU A 78 -9.50 12.40 -9.44
CA GLU A 78 -9.09 12.94 -8.14
C GLU A 78 -8.87 11.82 -7.13
N VAL A 79 -7.89 12.01 -6.25
CA VAL A 79 -7.65 11.18 -5.05
C VAL A 79 -7.63 12.10 -3.84
N LEU A 80 -8.75 12.21 -3.18
CA LEU A 80 -9.05 13.17 -2.13
C LEU A 80 -8.78 12.55 -0.76
N LEU A 81 -7.66 12.90 -0.13
CA LEU A 81 -7.33 12.52 1.25
C LEU A 81 -7.92 13.52 2.22
N LYS A 82 -8.60 13.04 3.26
CA LYS A 82 -9.14 13.89 4.32
C LYS A 82 -8.02 14.45 5.19
N GLU A 83 -7.99 15.78 5.30
CA GLU A 83 -7.15 16.52 6.24
C GLU A 83 -8.04 17.44 7.10
N ASN A 84 -8.18 17.08 8.38
CA ASN A 84 -9.15 17.73 9.29
C ASN A 84 -10.58 17.70 8.75
N ASP A 85 -11.20 18.85 8.47
CA ASP A 85 -12.56 18.97 7.92
C ASP A 85 -12.58 19.20 6.40
N THR A 86 -11.44 19.15 5.72
CA THR A 86 -11.29 19.36 4.27
C THR A 86 -10.71 18.13 3.58
N TYR A 87 -10.64 18.17 2.25
CA TYR A 87 -9.99 17.16 1.43
C TYR A 87 -8.88 17.78 0.59
N VAL A 88 -7.78 17.04 0.45
CA VAL A 88 -6.63 17.42 -0.38
C VAL A 88 -6.51 16.41 -1.52
N ASP A 89 -6.47 16.89 -2.76
CA ASP A 89 -6.24 16.03 -3.91
C ASP A 89 -4.76 15.69 -4.05
N ILE A 90 -4.43 14.43 -3.76
CA ILE A 90 -3.06 13.89 -3.77
C ILE A 90 -2.45 13.91 -5.19
N LEU A 91 -3.29 13.82 -6.24
CA LEU A 91 -2.79 13.82 -7.62
C LEU A 91 -2.35 15.19 -8.10
N SER A 92 -2.90 16.27 -7.53
CA SER A 92 -2.61 17.65 -7.89
C SER A 92 -1.34 18.20 -7.22
N LEU A 93 -0.83 17.51 -6.16
CA LEU A 93 0.29 17.99 -5.37
C LEU A 93 1.63 17.88 -6.12
N SER A 94 2.47 18.91 -5.94
CA SER A 94 3.89 18.83 -6.32
C SER A 94 4.63 17.77 -5.48
N LYS A 95 5.80 17.33 -5.96
CA LYS A 95 6.65 16.36 -5.23
C LYS A 95 6.97 16.82 -3.81
N LYS A 96 7.20 18.13 -3.61
CA LYS A 96 7.54 18.73 -2.30
C LYS A 96 6.33 18.71 -1.36
N GLU A 97 5.17 19.08 -1.83
CA GLU A 97 3.92 19.06 -1.04
C GLU A 97 3.52 17.63 -0.67
N LEU A 98 3.68 16.69 -1.60
CA LEU A 98 3.35 15.30 -1.38
C LEU A 98 4.17 14.65 -0.23
N LEU A 99 5.38 15.14 0.05
CA LEU A 99 6.20 14.65 1.17
C LEU A 99 5.50 14.78 2.53
N LYS A 100 4.63 15.77 2.73
CA LYS A 100 3.82 15.94 3.94
C LYS A 100 2.81 14.80 4.13
N TYR A 101 2.33 14.21 3.03
CA TYR A 101 1.27 13.20 3.05
C TYR A 101 1.81 11.77 2.96
N ARG A 102 3.06 11.59 2.53
CA ARG A 102 3.72 10.27 2.47
C ARG A 102 3.64 9.47 3.77
N PRO A 103 3.90 10.05 4.96
CA PRO A 103 3.77 9.33 6.23
C PRO A 103 2.37 8.79 6.49
N GLN A 104 1.34 9.48 5.99
CA GLN A 104 -0.06 9.13 6.26
C GLN A 104 -0.59 7.97 5.37
N MET A 105 0.10 7.70 4.25
CA MET A 105 -0.31 6.72 3.25
C MET A 105 0.87 5.83 2.90
N GLN A 106 0.85 4.58 3.33
CA GLN A 106 1.96 3.63 3.16
C GLN A 106 1.55 2.42 2.32
N MET A 107 2.52 1.68 1.82
CA MET A 107 2.30 0.50 0.99
C MET A 107 3.01 -0.72 1.55
N ILE A 108 2.30 -1.85 1.58
CA ILE A 108 2.87 -3.18 1.75
C ILE A 108 2.88 -3.84 0.37
N PHE A 109 4.06 -4.26 -0.06
CA PHE A 109 4.29 -4.77 -1.42
C PHE A 109 4.05 -6.27 -1.52
N GLN A 110 3.75 -6.72 -2.72
CA GLN A 110 3.46 -8.11 -3.10
C GLN A 110 4.64 -9.05 -2.82
N ASP A 111 5.85 -8.66 -3.19
CA ASP A 111 7.03 -9.49 -3.03
C ASP A 111 7.90 -9.04 -1.85
N PRO A 112 7.92 -9.81 -0.75
CA PRO A 112 8.72 -9.48 0.41
C PRO A 112 10.23 -9.60 0.16
N PHE A 113 10.65 -10.25 -0.92
CA PHE A 113 12.07 -10.38 -1.27
C PHE A 113 12.61 -9.12 -1.94
N SER A 114 11.90 -8.59 -2.93
CA SER A 114 12.33 -7.41 -3.67
C SER A 114 12.00 -6.10 -2.95
N SER A 115 11.05 -6.12 -2.01
CA SER A 115 10.61 -4.93 -1.28
C SER A 115 11.58 -4.45 -0.19
N LEU A 116 12.49 -5.31 0.28
CA LEU A 116 13.47 -5.00 1.31
C LEU A 116 14.86 -4.87 0.67
N ASN A 117 15.59 -3.81 1.02
CA ASN A 117 16.97 -3.65 0.55
C ASN A 117 17.87 -4.74 1.18
N PRO A 118 18.44 -5.69 0.39
CA PRO A 118 19.19 -6.81 0.93
C PRO A 118 20.53 -6.41 1.57
N ARG A 119 20.97 -5.15 1.38
CA ARG A 119 22.23 -4.63 1.93
C ARG A 119 22.05 -3.88 3.25
N MET A 120 20.80 -3.72 3.70
CA MET A 120 20.46 -3.08 4.98
C MET A 120 20.06 -4.11 6.01
N ILE A 121 20.42 -3.91 7.26
CA ILE A 121 19.89 -4.70 8.38
C ILE A 121 18.43 -4.31 8.67
N VAL A 122 17.69 -5.20 9.30
CA VAL A 122 16.25 -5.03 9.58
C VAL A 122 15.95 -3.74 10.34
N LYS A 123 16.77 -3.41 11.35
CA LYS A 123 16.66 -2.16 12.10
C LYS A 123 16.66 -0.94 11.17
N ASP A 124 17.58 -0.88 10.21
CA ASP A 124 17.74 0.27 9.33
C ASP A 124 16.60 0.34 8.31
N ILE A 125 16.10 -0.79 7.83
CA ILE A 125 14.94 -0.87 6.94
C ILE A 125 13.68 -0.30 7.61
N ILE A 126 13.43 -0.66 8.88
CA ILE A 126 12.25 -0.17 9.62
C ILE A 126 12.44 1.29 10.04
N LYS A 127 13.69 1.69 10.33
CA LYS A 127 14.03 3.05 10.75
C LYS A 127 13.99 4.06 9.60
N GLU A 128 14.24 3.65 8.37
CA GLU A 128 14.36 4.55 7.20
C GLU A 128 13.17 5.53 7.07
N PRO A 129 11.88 5.09 7.15
CA PRO A 129 10.76 6.04 7.13
C PRO A 129 10.79 7.04 8.29
N LEU A 130 11.26 6.64 9.47
CA LEU A 130 11.40 7.53 10.62
C LEU A 130 12.50 8.58 10.39
N ASP A 131 13.60 8.19 9.75
CA ASP A 131 14.71 9.10 9.43
C ASP A 131 14.28 10.18 8.43
N ILE A 132 13.43 9.82 7.48
CA ILE A 132 12.94 10.72 6.43
C ILE A 132 11.83 11.66 6.93
N HIS A 133 10.92 11.15 7.75
CA HIS A 133 9.64 11.82 8.01
C HIS A 133 9.45 12.32 9.44
N THR A 134 10.39 12.05 10.36
CA THR A 134 10.23 12.44 11.77
C THR A 134 11.45 13.19 12.30
N GLN A 135 11.24 13.94 13.40
CA GLN A 135 12.30 14.64 14.15
C GLN A 135 12.69 13.86 15.44
N LEU A 136 12.35 12.56 15.53
CA LEU A 136 12.69 11.73 16.67
C LEU A 136 14.21 11.61 16.84
N SER A 137 14.69 11.55 18.10
CA SER A 137 16.08 11.24 18.40
C SER A 137 16.45 9.80 17.97
N GLN A 138 17.74 9.48 17.88
CA GLN A 138 18.18 8.13 17.49
C GLN A 138 17.72 7.08 18.50
N ASP A 139 17.68 7.43 19.80
CA ASP A 139 17.19 6.53 20.85
C ASP A 139 15.69 6.27 20.69
N GLN A 140 14.89 7.31 20.49
CA GLN A 140 13.45 7.18 20.25
C GLN A 140 13.15 6.37 18.99
N LYS A 141 13.91 6.56 17.89
CA LYS A 141 13.78 5.73 16.68
C LYS A 141 14.11 4.27 16.97
N THR A 142 15.16 4.01 17.76
CA THR A 142 15.54 2.65 18.12
C THR A 142 14.47 1.97 18.99
N GLU A 143 13.91 2.66 19.98
CA GLU A 143 12.79 2.17 20.79
C GLU A 143 11.56 1.88 19.92
N LYS A 144 11.23 2.78 18.99
CA LYS A 144 10.11 2.58 18.05
C LYS A 144 10.31 1.36 17.15
N VAL A 145 11.53 1.15 16.63
CA VAL A 145 11.87 -0.04 15.83
C VAL A 145 11.70 -1.32 16.65
N ASN A 146 12.21 -1.34 17.88
CA ASN A 146 12.08 -2.50 18.76
C ASN A 146 10.61 -2.82 19.07
N TRP A 147 9.83 -1.80 19.37
CA TRP A 147 8.39 -1.92 19.59
C TRP A 147 7.66 -2.45 18.36
N LEU A 148 7.98 -1.95 17.15
CA LEU A 148 7.38 -2.44 15.91
C LEU A 148 7.73 -3.89 15.62
N LEU A 149 8.97 -4.33 15.90
CA LEU A 149 9.36 -5.73 15.77
C LEU A 149 8.50 -6.63 16.68
N GLU A 150 8.30 -6.25 17.92
CA GLU A 150 7.44 -7.00 18.85
C GLU A 150 5.99 -7.05 18.36
N LYS A 151 5.46 -5.93 17.83
CA LYS A 151 4.10 -5.86 17.28
C LYS A 151 3.88 -6.81 16.09
N VAL A 152 4.90 -7.05 15.30
CA VAL A 152 4.80 -8.02 14.18
C VAL A 152 5.27 -9.44 14.55
N GLY A 153 5.51 -9.71 15.85
CA GLY A 153 5.91 -11.02 16.34
C GLY A 153 7.35 -11.41 16.01
N LEU A 154 8.25 -10.43 15.92
CA LEU A 154 9.70 -10.61 15.75
C LEU A 154 10.42 -10.17 17.02
N SER A 155 11.58 -10.78 17.32
CA SER A 155 12.37 -10.41 18.50
C SER A 155 13.32 -9.24 18.21
N LYS A 156 13.67 -8.46 19.24
CA LYS A 156 14.61 -7.34 19.15
C LYS A 156 15.99 -7.76 18.67
N GLU A 157 16.43 -8.96 19.05
CA GLU A 157 17.73 -9.54 18.68
C GLU A 157 17.84 -9.76 17.17
N GLN A 158 16.70 -9.91 16.50
CA GLN A 158 16.65 -10.06 15.03
C GLN A 158 16.87 -8.73 14.28
N SER A 159 16.87 -7.59 14.96
CA SER A 159 16.99 -6.26 14.37
C SER A 159 18.33 -6.04 13.63
N THR A 160 19.39 -6.75 14.04
CA THR A 160 20.74 -6.64 13.46
C THR A 160 20.99 -7.61 12.28
N ARG A 161 20.02 -8.45 11.96
CA ARG A 161 20.12 -9.42 10.85
C ARG A 161 19.75 -8.78 9.51
N TYR A 162 20.20 -9.41 8.44
CA TYR A 162 19.86 -9.03 7.07
C TYR A 162 18.60 -9.76 6.57
N PRO A 163 17.85 -9.20 5.60
CA PRO A 163 16.63 -9.82 5.07
C PRO A 163 16.80 -11.27 4.60
N HIS A 164 17.95 -11.63 4.04
CA HIS A 164 18.20 -12.99 3.54
C HIS A 164 18.27 -14.06 4.64
N GLU A 165 18.39 -13.66 5.91
CA GLU A 165 18.40 -14.56 7.09
C GLU A 165 17.00 -14.89 7.60
N PHE A 166 15.93 -14.37 6.94
CA PHE A 166 14.53 -14.53 7.35
C PHE A 166 13.73 -15.34 6.33
N SER A 167 12.70 -16.05 6.82
CA SER A 167 11.71 -16.69 5.97
C SER A 167 10.85 -15.66 5.22
N GLY A 168 10.12 -16.08 4.18
CA GLY A 168 9.22 -15.22 3.43
C GLY A 168 8.19 -14.51 4.33
N GLY A 169 7.55 -15.24 5.22
CA GLY A 169 6.59 -14.66 6.18
C GLY A 169 7.22 -13.69 7.17
N GLN A 170 8.44 -13.96 7.63
CA GLN A 170 9.17 -13.02 8.50
C GLN A 170 9.56 -11.74 7.74
N ARG A 171 9.98 -11.84 6.46
CA ARG A 171 10.24 -10.66 5.63
C ARG A 171 8.99 -9.84 5.40
N GLN A 172 7.84 -10.49 5.20
CA GLN A 172 6.56 -9.78 5.10
C GLN A 172 6.24 -9.02 6.37
N ARG A 173 6.46 -9.61 7.54
CA ARG A 173 6.30 -8.94 8.83
C ARG A 173 7.23 -7.74 8.99
N ILE A 174 8.47 -7.81 8.49
CA ILE A 174 9.39 -6.66 8.44
C ILE A 174 8.84 -5.56 7.52
N GLY A 175 8.28 -5.92 6.35
CA GLY A 175 7.61 -4.98 5.45
C GLY A 175 6.40 -4.29 6.08
N ILE A 176 5.60 -5.03 6.86
CA ILE A 176 4.48 -4.49 7.65
C ILE A 176 5.01 -3.53 8.72
N ALA A 177 6.03 -3.91 9.49
CA ALA A 177 6.64 -3.05 10.50
C ALA A 177 7.17 -1.74 9.90
N ARG A 178 7.82 -1.81 8.75
CA ARG A 178 8.28 -0.62 8.00
C ARG A 178 7.12 0.29 7.61
N ALA A 179 6.03 -0.27 7.09
CA ALA A 179 4.86 0.52 6.70
C ALA A 179 4.19 1.20 7.90
N LEU A 180 4.22 0.57 9.08
CA LEU A 180 3.65 1.11 10.32
C LEU A 180 4.55 2.17 11.00
N ALA A 181 5.82 2.30 10.60
CA ALA A 181 6.79 3.13 11.30
C ALA A 181 6.35 4.59 11.46
N THR A 182 5.70 5.14 10.45
CA THR A 182 5.20 6.54 10.44
C THR A 182 3.79 6.71 11.00
N GLU A 183 3.18 5.67 11.57
CA GLU A 183 1.79 5.66 12.07
C GLU A 183 0.79 6.12 10.99
N PRO A 184 0.74 5.43 9.85
CA PRO A 184 -0.08 5.83 8.74
C PRO A 184 -1.58 5.73 9.07
N LYS A 185 -2.39 6.56 8.42
CA LYS A 185 -3.85 6.45 8.45
C LYS A 185 -4.37 5.42 7.45
N ILE A 186 -3.64 5.25 6.34
CA ILE A 186 -4.02 4.40 5.22
C ILE A 186 -2.86 3.49 4.85
N ILE A 187 -3.14 2.20 4.71
CA ILE A 187 -2.23 1.21 4.16
C ILE A 187 -2.83 0.61 2.90
N ILE A 188 -2.07 0.62 1.82
CA ILE A 188 -2.38 -0.12 0.61
C ILE A 188 -1.56 -1.41 0.64
N ALA A 189 -2.24 -2.54 0.81
CA ALA A 189 -1.63 -3.86 0.83
C ALA A 189 -1.82 -4.51 -0.53
N ASP A 190 -0.78 -4.48 -1.37
CA ASP A 190 -0.81 -5.01 -2.74
C ASP A 190 -0.36 -6.47 -2.73
N GLU A 191 -1.32 -7.39 -2.77
CA GLU A 191 -1.13 -8.85 -2.70
C GLU A 191 -0.17 -9.32 -1.58
N PRO A 192 -0.36 -8.88 -0.33
CA PRO A 192 0.66 -8.99 0.73
C PRO A 192 0.96 -10.42 1.16
N VAL A 193 0.19 -11.40 0.70
CA VAL A 193 0.34 -12.82 1.08
C VAL A 193 0.49 -13.77 -0.10
N SER A 194 0.41 -13.29 -1.34
CA SER A 194 0.40 -14.13 -2.56
C SER A 194 1.64 -15.00 -2.75
N ALA A 195 2.79 -14.57 -2.25
CA ALA A 195 4.08 -15.28 -2.35
C ALA A 195 4.37 -16.20 -1.14
N LEU A 196 3.39 -16.41 -0.24
CA LEU A 196 3.57 -17.17 1.00
C LEU A 196 2.78 -18.48 0.98
N ASP A 197 3.26 -19.48 1.74
CA ASP A 197 2.53 -20.72 1.97
C ASP A 197 1.21 -20.47 2.73
N VAL A 198 0.19 -21.28 2.50
CA VAL A 198 -1.18 -21.10 3.03
C VAL A 198 -1.20 -20.91 4.56
N SER A 199 -0.41 -21.69 5.31
CA SER A 199 -0.33 -21.57 6.77
C SER A 199 0.28 -20.24 7.22
N ILE A 200 1.24 -19.73 6.49
CA ILE A 200 1.89 -18.43 6.76
C ILE A 200 0.98 -17.28 6.32
N GLN A 201 0.24 -17.44 5.20
CA GLN A 201 -0.76 -16.48 4.79
C GLN A 201 -1.75 -16.18 5.91
N ALA A 202 -2.36 -17.22 6.50
CA ALA A 202 -3.31 -17.06 7.60
C ALA A 202 -2.72 -16.29 8.79
N GLN A 203 -1.47 -16.56 9.15
CA GLN A 203 -0.80 -15.84 10.23
C GLN A 203 -0.58 -14.36 9.92
N VAL A 204 -0.20 -14.03 8.68
CA VAL A 204 0.01 -12.63 8.25
C VAL A 204 -1.31 -11.88 8.15
N ILE A 205 -2.38 -12.54 7.68
CA ILE A 205 -3.73 -11.95 7.61
C ILE A 205 -4.23 -11.63 9.02
N ASN A 206 -4.16 -12.58 9.97
CA ASN A 206 -4.56 -12.36 11.35
C ASN A 206 -3.76 -11.20 11.98
N LEU A 207 -2.44 -11.18 11.79
CA LEU A 207 -1.61 -10.06 12.23
C LEU A 207 -2.10 -8.72 11.66
N MET A 208 -2.45 -8.66 10.37
CA MET A 208 -2.95 -7.42 9.77
C MET A 208 -4.31 -7.01 10.33
N MET A 209 -5.17 -7.96 10.67
CA MET A 209 -6.47 -7.68 11.33
C MET A 209 -6.25 -7.13 12.74
N ASP A 210 -5.38 -7.75 13.53
CA ASP A 210 -5.04 -7.29 14.88
C ASP A 210 -4.47 -5.86 14.87
N LEU A 211 -3.54 -5.60 13.95
CA LEU A 211 -2.93 -4.27 13.76
C LEU A 211 -3.95 -3.23 13.24
N GLN A 212 -4.88 -3.65 12.38
CA GLN A 212 -5.95 -2.79 11.88
C GLN A 212 -6.86 -2.33 13.01
N GLU A 213 -7.25 -3.25 13.91
CA GLU A 213 -8.08 -2.95 15.07
C GLU A 213 -7.32 -2.09 16.10
N GLU A 214 -6.08 -2.48 16.45
CA GLU A 214 -5.26 -1.80 17.45
C GLU A 214 -4.96 -0.33 17.06
N PHE A 215 -4.63 -0.08 15.79
CA PHE A 215 -4.24 1.26 15.30
C PHE A 215 -5.35 1.98 14.56
N ASN A 216 -6.57 1.42 14.51
CA ASN A 216 -7.69 1.93 13.72
C ASN A 216 -7.29 2.28 12.28
N LEU A 217 -6.51 1.38 11.65
CA LEU A 217 -6.01 1.60 10.29
C LEU A 217 -7.12 1.50 9.26
N THR A 218 -7.00 2.29 8.20
CA THR A 218 -7.78 2.06 6.99
C THR A 218 -6.93 1.27 6.01
N ILE A 219 -7.40 0.11 5.56
CA ILE A 219 -6.64 -0.76 4.67
C ILE A 219 -7.36 -0.92 3.34
N LEU A 220 -6.66 -0.68 2.23
CA LEU A 220 -7.04 -1.14 0.91
C LEU A 220 -6.28 -2.44 0.63
N PHE A 221 -6.98 -3.57 0.76
CA PHE A 221 -6.41 -4.90 0.64
C PHE A 221 -6.64 -5.46 -0.78
N ILE A 222 -5.59 -5.55 -1.56
CA ILE A 222 -5.62 -6.04 -2.93
C ILE A 222 -5.20 -7.52 -2.92
N ALA A 223 -6.02 -8.39 -3.50
CA ALA A 223 -5.68 -9.79 -3.71
C ALA A 223 -6.41 -10.37 -4.93
N HIS A 224 -5.98 -11.54 -5.36
CA HIS A 224 -6.67 -12.32 -6.39
C HIS A 224 -7.56 -13.42 -5.80
N ASP A 225 -7.39 -13.76 -4.52
CA ASP A 225 -8.19 -14.77 -3.81
C ASP A 225 -9.33 -14.12 -3.04
N LEU A 226 -10.56 -14.39 -3.49
CA LEU A 226 -11.78 -13.89 -2.88
C LEU A 226 -11.97 -14.38 -1.43
N SER A 227 -11.51 -15.60 -1.12
CA SER A 227 -11.64 -16.18 0.22
C SER A 227 -10.85 -15.39 1.25
N VAL A 228 -9.63 -15.01 0.88
CA VAL A 228 -8.75 -14.16 1.70
C VAL A 228 -9.38 -12.79 1.92
N VAL A 229 -9.84 -12.16 0.84
CA VAL A 229 -10.43 -10.81 0.91
C VAL A 229 -11.71 -10.81 1.74
N LYS A 230 -12.57 -11.81 1.57
CA LYS A 230 -13.81 -11.95 2.34
C LYS A 230 -13.56 -12.09 3.85
N HIS A 231 -12.42 -12.67 4.23
CA HIS A 231 -12.06 -12.85 5.63
C HIS A 231 -11.62 -11.56 6.32
N ILE A 232 -10.85 -10.70 5.61
CA ILE A 232 -10.25 -9.50 6.22
C ILE A 232 -11.08 -8.22 5.98
N SER A 233 -11.96 -8.20 4.96
CA SER A 233 -12.57 -6.96 4.47
C SER A 233 -14.00 -6.77 4.97
N THR A 234 -14.37 -5.50 5.20
CA THR A 234 -15.76 -5.10 5.50
C THR A 234 -16.58 -4.84 4.24
N ASP A 235 -15.91 -4.37 3.19
CA ASP A 235 -16.51 -4.10 1.87
C ASP A 235 -15.57 -4.67 0.80
N ILE A 236 -16.14 -5.15 -0.30
CA ILE A 236 -15.38 -5.77 -1.40
C ILE A 236 -15.70 -5.07 -2.71
N GLY A 237 -14.66 -4.73 -3.46
CA GLY A 237 -14.75 -4.24 -4.83
C GLY A 237 -14.20 -5.28 -5.80
N VAL A 238 -14.92 -5.55 -6.89
CA VAL A 238 -14.49 -6.44 -7.96
C VAL A 238 -13.99 -5.61 -9.13
N MET A 239 -12.72 -5.79 -9.50
CA MET A 239 -12.13 -5.13 -10.68
C MET A 239 -12.03 -6.08 -11.87
N TYR A 240 -12.50 -5.63 -13.02
CA TYR A 240 -12.40 -6.33 -14.30
C TYR A 240 -12.01 -5.37 -15.42
N LEU A 241 -10.94 -5.66 -16.16
CA LEU A 241 -10.42 -4.86 -17.28
C LEU A 241 -10.31 -3.35 -16.99
N GLY A 242 -9.87 -3.00 -15.79
CA GLY A 242 -9.67 -1.63 -15.34
C GLY A 242 -10.89 -0.95 -14.72
N GLU A 243 -12.04 -1.59 -14.71
CA GLU A 243 -13.29 -1.06 -14.18
C GLU A 243 -13.64 -1.71 -12.83
N LEU A 244 -14.24 -0.95 -11.93
CA LEU A 244 -14.87 -1.47 -10.71
C LEU A 244 -16.31 -1.88 -11.09
N VAL A 245 -16.53 -3.19 -11.28
CA VAL A 245 -17.81 -3.72 -11.80
C VAL A 245 -18.82 -4.02 -10.72
N GLU A 246 -18.35 -4.24 -9.49
CA GLU A 246 -19.19 -4.50 -8.32
C GLU A 246 -18.53 -3.92 -7.07
N PHE A 247 -19.33 -3.39 -6.14
CA PHE A 247 -18.88 -2.92 -4.84
C PHE A 247 -19.99 -3.11 -3.80
N GLY A 248 -19.65 -3.76 -2.69
CA GLY A 248 -20.62 -4.04 -1.61
C GLY A 248 -19.97 -4.66 -0.37
N SER A 249 -20.80 -4.84 0.68
CA SER A 249 -20.46 -5.47 1.96
C SER A 249 -20.85 -6.94 1.98
#